data_ce6bdd59f0d9a044ad700b2e535c4da0
#
_entry.id   ce6bdd59f0d9a044ad700b2e535c4da0
#
_cell.length_a   1.000
_cell.length_b   1.000
_cell.length_c   1.000
_cell.angle_alpha   90.00
_cell.angle_beta   90.00
_cell.angle_gamma   90.00
#
_symmetry.space_group_name_H-M   'P 1'
#
loop_
_entity.id
_entity.type
_entity.pdbx_description
1 polymer ?
#
loop_
_entity_poly.entity_id
_entity_poly.type
_entity_poly.pdbx_seq_one_letter_code
_entity_poly.pdbx_strand_id
1 'polypeptide(L)'
;AALALCAGVLTGCGASSSTAASSTAASSAAASEVSSEEADEMAAKNVADLIDAIYVQERNENTDAQCEAAKAAWDALTDAQKEMVEGEEADPDYFGRDTGDASKDDARNEDNIGDKEILVVSFGTSFNNSRAADIKGIEDAIQAAYPDWSVRRAFTAQIIINHVQARDGEKIDNMEQALERAVANGVKDLVVQPTHLMHGAEYDEMMEMVDSYRDKFESVAIAEPLLGEVGSDATVINADKEAVAKAITAEAVKTAGFDSLDAAAKDGTAFVFMGHGTSHTAKVSYSQMQSQMNALGYKNVFIGTVEGEPEETACENVIEAVKAAGYTKVVLRPLMVVAGDHANNDMAGDDEDSWKSQFEASGEFDSVDCQIAGLGEVADIQQLYVAHTKAAVDSLN
;
A
#
# COMPACT_ATOMS: atom_id res chain seq x y z
N ALA A 1 -18.21 29.41 5.59
CA ALA A 1 -18.33 30.69 6.25
C ALA A 1 -16.97 31.39 6.25
N ALA A 2 -16.91 32.52 5.60
CA ALA A 2 -15.69 33.30 5.35
C ALA A 2 -15.04 33.81 6.63
N LEU A 3 -13.75 33.62 6.80
CA LEU A 3 -12.93 34.35 7.76
C LEU A 3 -12.24 35.50 7.03
N ALA A 4 -12.58 36.72 7.45
CA ALA A 4 -12.03 37.97 6.94
C ALA A 4 -10.73 38.31 7.71
N LEU A 5 -9.63 38.51 6.98
CA LEU A 5 -8.43 39.14 7.49
C LEU A 5 -8.64 40.67 7.58
N CYS A 6 -8.52 41.23 8.78
CA CYS A 6 -8.40 42.70 8.97
C CYS A 6 -6.94 43.07 9.14
N ALA A 7 -6.36 43.71 8.12
CA ALA A 7 -5.13 44.48 8.24
C ALA A 7 -5.44 45.89 8.70
N GLY A 8 -4.96 46.29 9.86
CA GLY A 8 -5.02 47.64 10.39
C GLY A 8 -3.75 48.42 10.14
N VAL A 9 -3.84 49.49 9.36
CA VAL A 9 -2.79 50.49 9.17
C VAL A 9 -2.93 51.57 10.23
N LEU A 10 -1.86 51.83 10.99
CA LEU A 10 -1.73 52.96 11.91
C LEU A 10 -0.94 54.07 11.24
N THR A 11 -1.53 55.22 11.07
CA THR A 11 -0.81 56.48 10.83
C THR A 11 -1.18 57.51 11.90
N GLY A 12 -0.19 58.14 12.38
CA GLY A 12 0.10 58.83 13.51
C GLY A 12 -0.26 60.33 13.65
N CYS A 13 0.35 60.91 14.66
CA CYS A 13 0.65 62.28 14.98
C CYS A 13 -0.32 63.10 15.84
N GLY A 14 0.25 63.57 16.94
CA GLY A 14 0.07 64.93 17.38
C GLY A 14 -0.18 65.16 18.88
N ALA A 15 0.81 65.54 19.55
CA ALA A 15 1.16 66.32 20.72
C ALA A 15 0.09 67.02 21.62
N SER A 16 0.41 67.00 22.91
CA SER A 16 0.44 68.06 23.94
C SER A 16 -0.49 67.95 25.16
N SER A 17 0.21 67.70 26.29
CA SER A 17 0.12 68.36 27.62
C SER A 17 -1.16 68.34 28.47
N SER A 18 -1.06 67.78 29.61
CA SER A 18 -1.04 68.28 30.97
C SER A 18 -1.81 67.42 31.99
N THR A 19 -1.08 67.01 32.98
CA THR A 19 -1.37 66.76 34.41
C THR A 19 -2.83 66.56 34.87
N ALA A 20 -3.07 65.34 35.43
CA ALA A 20 -3.60 65.18 36.81
C ALA A 20 -3.58 63.70 37.20
N ALA A 21 -3.09 63.42 38.39
CA ALA A 21 -3.03 62.12 39.00
C ALA A 21 -4.43 61.61 39.40
N SER A 22 -4.71 60.37 39.07
CA SER A 22 -5.66 59.56 39.84
C SER A 22 -5.36 58.06 39.62
N SER A 23 -5.11 57.42 40.73
CA SER A 23 -4.86 55.98 40.87
C SER A 23 -6.10 55.21 40.48
N THR A 24 -5.98 54.40 39.43
CA THR A 24 -6.90 53.26 39.23
C THR A 24 -6.08 52.09 38.76
N ALA A 25 -6.31 50.96 39.43
CA ALA A 25 -5.63 49.71 39.23
C ALA A 25 -5.65 49.28 37.75
N ALA A 26 -4.49 49.14 37.18
CA ALA A 26 -4.28 48.46 35.92
C ALA A 26 -4.57 46.98 36.12
N SER A 27 -5.73 46.51 35.64
CA SER A 27 -5.94 45.12 35.32
C SER A 27 -5.04 44.81 34.15
N SER A 28 -3.84 44.26 34.43
CA SER A 28 -3.01 43.62 33.43
C SER A 28 -3.76 42.36 33.02
N ALA A 29 -4.40 42.37 31.86
CA ALA A 29 -4.65 41.14 31.15
C ALA A 29 -3.29 40.56 30.81
N ALA A 30 -2.79 39.63 31.62
CA ALA A 30 -1.67 38.79 31.28
C ALA A 30 -2.11 37.98 30.07
N ALA A 31 -1.65 38.38 28.88
CA ALA A 31 -1.51 37.44 27.79
C ALA A 31 -0.60 36.34 28.34
N SER A 32 -1.13 35.16 28.55
CA SER A 32 -0.35 33.97 28.88
C SER A 32 0.64 33.79 27.74
N GLU A 33 1.91 34.06 27.95
CA GLU A 33 2.98 33.67 27.01
C GLU A 33 2.95 32.14 27.01
N VAL A 34 2.57 31.56 25.86
CA VAL A 34 2.68 30.13 25.61
C VAL A 34 4.15 29.77 25.77
N SER A 35 4.47 28.76 26.57
CA SER A 35 5.86 28.28 26.70
C SER A 35 6.37 27.79 25.34
N SER A 36 7.69 27.75 25.14
CA SER A 36 8.26 27.24 23.88
C SER A 36 7.86 25.78 23.64
N GLU A 37 7.74 24.98 24.69
CA GLU A 37 7.31 23.59 24.65
C GLU A 37 5.84 23.47 24.22
N GLU A 38 4.93 24.23 24.80
CA GLU A 38 3.53 24.27 24.36
C GLU A 38 3.37 24.76 22.90
N ALA A 39 4.25 25.66 22.44
CA ALA A 39 4.25 26.13 21.05
C ALA A 39 4.72 25.02 20.09
N ASP A 40 5.71 24.22 20.49
CA ASP A 40 6.23 23.09 19.72
C ASP A 40 5.16 21.97 19.64
N GLU A 41 4.52 21.61 20.75
CA GLU A 41 3.41 20.67 20.80
C GLU A 41 2.23 21.11 19.91
N MET A 42 1.88 22.40 19.94
CA MET A 42 0.81 22.94 19.08
C MET A 42 1.17 22.86 17.59
N ALA A 43 2.44 23.10 17.24
CA ALA A 43 2.89 23.02 15.85
C ALA A 43 2.83 21.56 15.36
N ALA A 44 3.32 20.60 16.13
CA ALA A 44 3.26 19.17 15.83
C ALA A 44 1.82 18.68 15.71
N LYS A 45 0.96 19.06 16.67
CA LYS A 45 -0.47 18.70 16.63
C LYS A 45 -1.18 19.25 15.39
N ASN A 46 -0.90 20.47 14.98
CA ASN A 46 -1.49 21.03 13.76
C ASN A 46 -1.12 20.22 12.52
N VAL A 47 0.11 19.69 12.45
CA VAL A 47 0.54 18.82 11.36
C VAL A 47 -0.17 17.47 11.45
N ALA A 48 -0.30 16.89 12.65
CA ALA A 48 -1.04 15.65 12.85
C ALA A 48 -2.50 15.79 12.38
N ASP A 49 -3.20 16.85 12.78
CA ASP A 49 -4.57 17.13 12.36
C ASP A 49 -4.71 17.28 10.81
N LEU A 50 -3.67 17.80 10.14
CA LEU A 50 -3.64 17.92 8.68
C LEU A 50 -3.37 16.57 7.99
N ILE A 51 -2.52 15.73 8.57
CA ILE A 51 -2.27 14.35 8.07
C ILE A 51 -3.54 13.52 8.24
N ASP A 52 -4.16 13.52 9.42
CA ASP A 52 -5.40 12.78 9.68
C ASP A 52 -6.52 13.21 8.71
N ALA A 53 -6.56 14.49 8.31
CA ALA A 53 -7.53 15.00 7.35
C ALA A 53 -7.34 14.48 5.91
N ILE A 54 -6.15 14.02 5.54
CA ILE A 54 -5.87 13.41 4.23
C ILE A 54 -5.83 11.88 4.28
N TYR A 55 -5.88 11.29 5.47
CA TYR A 55 -5.98 9.84 5.66
C TYR A 55 -7.45 9.39 5.52
N VAL A 56 -7.99 9.56 4.32
CA VAL A 56 -9.40 9.28 4.00
C VAL A 56 -9.53 8.55 2.67
N GLN A 57 -10.56 7.69 2.56
CA GLN A 57 -10.80 6.89 1.34
C GLN A 57 -11.59 7.65 0.26
N GLU A 58 -12.03 8.87 0.54
CA GLU A 58 -12.81 9.68 -0.41
C GLU A 58 -11.98 10.85 -0.94
N ARG A 59 -12.08 11.09 -2.25
CA ARG A 59 -11.56 12.29 -2.88
C ARG A 59 -12.67 13.35 -3.06
N ASN A 60 -12.35 14.61 -2.79
CA ASN A 60 -13.23 15.74 -3.01
C ASN A 60 -12.47 16.95 -3.59
N GLU A 61 -13.18 18.04 -3.83
CA GLU A 61 -12.61 19.27 -4.41
C GLU A 61 -11.47 19.92 -3.60
N ASN A 62 -11.37 19.60 -2.31
CA ASN A 62 -10.36 20.17 -1.40
C ASN A 62 -9.12 19.28 -1.26
N THR A 63 -9.15 18.03 -1.74
CA THR A 63 -8.10 17.03 -1.51
C THR A 63 -6.71 17.52 -1.94
N ASP A 64 -6.60 18.15 -3.12
CA ASP A 64 -5.32 18.65 -3.60
C ASP A 64 -4.75 19.72 -2.66
N ALA A 65 -5.58 20.68 -2.23
CA ALA A 65 -5.16 21.72 -1.32
C ALA A 65 -4.84 21.19 0.09
N GLN A 66 -5.54 20.16 0.55
CA GLN A 66 -5.26 19.51 1.84
C GLN A 66 -3.92 18.77 1.80
N CYS A 67 -3.61 18.06 0.73
CA CYS A 67 -2.31 17.41 0.54
C CYS A 67 -1.15 18.42 0.55
N GLU A 68 -1.30 19.51 -0.20
CA GLU A 68 -0.31 20.60 -0.23
C GLU A 68 -0.12 21.24 1.16
N ALA A 69 -1.22 21.48 1.90
CA ALA A 69 -1.18 22.09 3.22
C ALA A 69 -0.51 21.18 4.26
N ALA A 70 -0.79 19.88 4.26
CA ALA A 70 -0.19 18.91 5.17
C ALA A 70 1.34 18.86 4.99
N LYS A 71 1.82 18.74 3.75
CA LYS A 71 3.25 18.72 3.45
C LYS A 71 3.96 20.03 3.77
N ALA A 72 3.34 21.18 3.42
CA ALA A 72 3.92 22.49 3.72
C ALA A 72 4.03 22.72 5.23
N ALA A 73 3.05 22.29 6.02
CA ALA A 73 3.09 22.37 7.47
C ALA A 73 4.20 21.46 8.07
N TRP A 74 4.33 20.21 7.57
CA TRP A 74 5.41 19.31 7.96
C TRP A 74 6.80 19.89 7.65
N ASP A 75 6.99 20.45 6.46
CA ASP A 75 8.27 21.03 6.05
C ASP A 75 8.67 22.26 6.87
N ALA A 76 7.71 22.92 7.49
CA ALA A 76 7.95 24.06 8.38
C ALA A 76 8.37 23.64 9.80
N LEU A 77 8.21 22.38 10.19
CA LEU A 77 8.62 21.87 11.50
C LEU A 77 10.14 21.71 11.59
N THR A 78 10.66 21.95 12.79
CA THR A 78 12.02 21.51 13.16
C THR A 78 12.04 19.97 13.33
N ASP A 79 13.24 19.37 13.29
CA ASP A 79 13.38 17.92 13.48
C ASP A 79 12.81 17.46 14.83
N ALA A 80 13.02 18.26 15.91
CA ALA A 80 12.45 17.96 17.22
C ALA A 80 10.91 18.01 17.26
N GLN A 81 10.29 18.93 16.48
CA GLN A 81 8.82 19.00 16.38
C GLN A 81 8.26 17.85 15.54
N LYS A 82 8.99 17.36 14.52
CA LYS A 82 8.58 16.22 13.71
C LYS A 82 8.46 14.94 14.54
N GLU A 83 9.38 14.73 15.48
CA GLU A 83 9.32 13.60 16.43
C GLU A 83 8.14 13.68 17.43
N MET A 84 7.48 14.84 17.50
CA MET A 84 6.31 15.06 18.37
C MET A 84 4.97 14.91 17.61
N VAL A 85 5.01 14.64 16.31
CA VAL A 85 3.78 14.47 15.50
C VAL A 85 3.11 13.18 15.93
N GLU A 86 1.90 13.31 16.50
CA GLU A 86 1.09 12.19 16.97
C GLU A 86 -0.39 12.54 16.77
N GLY A 87 -1.11 11.70 16.00
CA GLY A 87 -2.52 11.84 15.65
C GLY A 87 -3.25 10.52 15.72
N GLU A 88 -4.39 10.42 15.05
CA GLU A 88 -5.12 9.16 14.89
C GLU A 88 -4.37 8.21 13.93
N GLU A 89 -3.87 8.76 12.83
CA GLU A 89 -3.11 8.06 11.78
C GLU A 89 -1.76 8.75 11.50
N ALA A 90 -1.56 9.93 12.11
CA ALA A 90 -0.35 10.70 11.94
C ALA A 90 0.72 10.27 12.95
N ASP A 91 1.94 10.08 12.45
CA ASP A 91 3.13 9.79 13.21
C ASP A 91 4.37 10.46 12.58
N PRO A 92 5.54 10.43 13.22
CA PRO A 92 6.77 10.98 12.66
C PRO A 92 7.21 10.30 11.36
N ASP A 93 6.81 9.05 11.12
CA ASP A 93 7.17 8.26 9.95
C ASP A 93 6.30 8.55 8.75
N TYR A 94 5.12 9.15 8.93
CA TYR A 94 4.20 9.41 7.82
C TYR A 94 4.88 10.13 6.64
N PHE A 95 5.57 11.24 6.90
CA PHE A 95 6.40 11.93 5.91
C PHE A 95 7.91 11.73 6.12
N GLY A 96 8.32 11.26 7.29
CA GLY A 96 9.72 11.15 7.72
C GLY A 96 10.43 9.88 7.28
N ARG A 97 9.67 8.79 7.05
CA ARG A 97 10.24 7.50 6.67
C ARG A 97 10.90 7.56 5.28
N ASP A 98 12.12 7.05 5.19
CA ASP A 98 12.75 6.83 3.88
C ASP A 98 12.11 5.59 3.22
N THR A 99 11.33 5.82 2.17
CA THR A 99 10.67 4.77 1.38
C THR A 99 11.34 4.56 0.02
N GLY A 100 12.44 5.24 -0.25
CA GLY A 100 13.21 5.15 -1.49
C GLY A 100 13.05 6.35 -2.41
N ASP A 101 13.36 6.16 -3.68
CA ASP A 101 13.48 7.21 -4.70
C ASP A 101 12.21 7.29 -5.56
N ALA A 102 11.38 8.33 -5.31
CA ALA A 102 10.16 8.59 -6.05
C ALA A 102 10.37 8.78 -7.56
N SER A 103 11.55 9.28 -7.98
CA SER A 103 11.85 9.54 -9.39
C SER A 103 11.97 8.28 -10.26
N LYS A 104 11.97 7.09 -9.65
CA LYS A 104 12.01 5.80 -10.37
C LYS A 104 10.65 5.34 -10.86
N ASP A 105 9.61 6.07 -10.54
CA ASP A 105 8.24 5.77 -10.91
C ASP A 105 7.54 7.02 -11.47
N ASP A 106 6.35 6.85 -12.04
CA ASP A 106 5.49 7.92 -12.55
C ASP A 106 4.02 7.56 -12.34
N ALA A 107 3.11 8.52 -12.53
CA ALA A 107 1.68 8.32 -12.30
C ALA A 107 0.98 7.44 -13.34
N ARG A 108 1.57 7.22 -14.51
CA ARG A 108 1.00 6.49 -15.65
C ARG A 108 -0.45 6.89 -15.96
N ASN A 109 -0.68 8.20 -16.05
CA ASN A 109 -2.00 8.78 -16.32
C ASN A 109 -2.00 9.74 -17.52
N GLU A 110 -1.24 9.39 -18.55
CA GLU A 110 -1.09 10.19 -19.76
C GLU A 110 -2.41 10.36 -20.50
N ASP A 111 -2.50 11.50 -21.21
CA ASP A 111 -3.57 11.80 -22.13
C ASP A 111 -3.14 11.52 -23.60
N ASN A 112 -4.11 11.49 -24.51
CA ASN A 112 -3.91 11.27 -25.95
C ASN A 112 -3.24 9.92 -26.30
N ILE A 113 -3.68 8.88 -25.64
CA ILE A 113 -3.07 7.53 -25.67
C ILE A 113 -3.56 6.62 -26.80
N GLY A 114 -4.49 7.06 -27.64
CA GLY A 114 -5.11 6.21 -28.65
C GLY A 114 -6.42 5.56 -28.18
N ASP A 115 -6.88 4.54 -28.92
CA ASP A 115 -8.20 3.92 -28.71
C ASP A 115 -8.16 2.58 -27.95
N LYS A 116 -6.97 2.14 -27.52
CA LYS A 116 -6.77 0.88 -26.79
C LYS A 116 -6.01 1.10 -25.51
N GLU A 117 -6.57 0.67 -24.41
CA GLU A 117 -5.96 0.82 -23.08
C GLU A 117 -6.00 -0.46 -22.26
N ILE A 118 -4.90 -0.75 -21.59
CA ILE A 118 -4.84 -1.69 -20.46
C ILE A 118 -4.71 -0.84 -19.21
N LEU A 119 -5.74 -0.80 -18.38
CA LEU A 119 -5.74 -0.14 -17.09
C LEU A 119 -5.32 -1.15 -16.03
N VAL A 120 -4.12 -0.96 -15.49
CA VAL A 120 -3.61 -1.77 -14.37
C VAL A 120 -4.10 -1.18 -13.06
N VAL A 121 -4.83 -1.97 -12.29
CA VAL A 121 -5.48 -1.55 -11.05
C VAL A 121 -4.82 -2.22 -9.87
N SER A 122 -4.27 -1.41 -8.96
CA SER A 122 -3.60 -1.85 -7.75
C SER A 122 -4.21 -1.19 -6.52
N PHE A 123 -4.11 -1.84 -5.35
CA PHE A 123 -4.38 -1.14 -4.08
C PHE A 123 -3.49 0.10 -3.96
N GLY A 124 -2.23 -0.06 -4.29
CA GLY A 124 -1.21 0.98 -4.22
C GLY A 124 -0.26 0.80 -3.04
N THR A 125 0.77 1.63 -3.00
CA THR A 125 1.68 1.75 -1.87
C THR A 125 2.34 3.12 -1.86
N SER A 126 2.56 3.66 -0.67
CA SER A 126 3.35 4.87 -0.46
C SER A 126 4.87 4.60 -0.42
N PHE A 127 5.28 3.33 -0.35
CA PHE A 127 6.70 2.94 -0.38
C PHE A 127 7.25 3.04 -1.81
N ASN A 128 8.10 4.04 -2.06
CA ASN A 128 8.60 4.37 -3.40
C ASN A 128 9.36 3.22 -4.06
N ASN A 129 10.27 2.55 -3.34
CA ASN A 129 11.02 1.43 -3.90
C ASN A 129 10.12 0.24 -4.22
N SER A 130 9.17 -0.10 -3.35
CA SER A 130 8.21 -1.18 -3.57
C SER A 130 7.26 -0.86 -4.74
N ARG A 131 6.79 0.40 -4.83
CA ARG A 131 5.95 0.82 -5.97
C ARG A 131 6.68 0.64 -7.30
N ALA A 132 7.96 1.04 -7.35
CA ALA A 132 8.78 0.88 -8.55
C ALA A 132 9.15 -0.57 -8.86
N ALA A 133 9.42 -1.40 -7.86
CA ALA A 133 9.78 -2.81 -8.06
C ALA A 133 8.57 -3.68 -8.36
N ASP A 134 7.51 -3.55 -7.57
CA ASP A 134 6.36 -4.45 -7.60
C ASP A 134 5.32 -4.01 -8.64
N ILE A 135 4.75 -2.80 -8.48
CA ILE A 135 3.64 -2.33 -9.34
C ILE A 135 4.16 -1.99 -10.74
N LYS A 136 5.16 -1.10 -10.81
CA LYS A 136 5.76 -0.71 -12.08
C LYS A 136 6.38 -1.90 -12.81
N GLY A 137 6.96 -2.87 -12.08
CA GLY A 137 7.49 -4.10 -12.65
C GLY A 137 6.44 -4.89 -13.43
N ILE A 138 5.22 -5.03 -12.88
CA ILE A 138 4.08 -5.67 -13.56
C ILE A 138 3.64 -4.84 -14.77
N GLU A 139 3.47 -3.53 -14.60
CA GLU A 139 3.05 -2.62 -15.67
C GLU A 139 4.03 -2.60 -16.84
N ASP A 140 5.33 -2.57 -16.56
CA ASP A 140 6.37 -2.61 -17.58
C ASP A 140 6.39 -3.95 -18.34
N ALA A 141 6.16 -5.08 -17.66
CA ALA A 141 6.04 -6.37 -18.30
C ALA A 141 4.82 -6.45 -19.23
N ILE A 142 3.67 -5.90 -18.81
CA ILE A 142 2.46 -5.79 -19.62
C ILE A 142 2.72 -4.85 -20.82
N GLN A 143 3.30 -3.67 -20.60
CA GLN A 143 3.61 -2.73 -21.67
C GLN A 143 4.58 -3.32 -22.71
N ALA A 144 5.55 -4.10 -22.28
CA ALA A 144 6.48 -4.79 -23.17
C ALA A 144 5.77 -5.85 -24.03
N ALA A 145 4.76 -6.53 -23.48
CA ALA A 145 3.97 -7.52 -24.19
C ALA A 145 2.94 -6.89 -25.15
N TYR A 146 2.47 -5.67 -24.86
CA TYR A 146 1.44 -4.93 -25.59
C TYR A 146 1.91 -3.54 -26.02
N PRO A 147 2.92 -3.43 -26.92
CA PRO A 147 3.49 -2.14 -27.30
C PRO A 147 2.50 -1.23 -28.06
N ASP A 148 1.43 -1.80 -28.64
CA ASP A 148 0.39 -1.07 -29.37
C ASP A 148 -0.81 -0.65 -28.48
N TRP A 149 -0.76 -0.93 -27.21
CA TRP A 149 -1.73 -0.54 -26.20
C TRP A 149 -1.10 0.47 -25.24
N SER A 150 -1.88 1.41 -24.74
CA SER A 150 -1.45 2.23 -23.60
C SER A 150 -1.66 1.47 -22.31
N VAL A 151 -0.62 1.39 -21.47
CA VAL A 151 -0.71 0.81 -20.13
C VAL A 151 -0.74 1.94 -19.12
N ARG A 152 -1.90 2.16 -18.49
CA ARG A 152 -2.10 3.20 -17.47
C ARG A 152 -2.38 2.57 -16.12
N ARG A 153 -2.32 3.38 -15.07
CA ARG A 153 -2.44 2.99 -13.67
C ARG A 153 -3.68 3.58 -13.03
N ALA A 154 -4.31 2.82 -12.14
CA ALA A 154 -5.20 3.33 -11.11
C ALA A 154 -4.89 2.69 -9.76
N PHE A 155 -5.03 3.46 -8.67
CA PHE A 155 -5.02 2.91 -7.33
C PHE A 155 -6.44 2.90 -6.74
N THR A 156 -6.73 1.88 -5.90
CA THR A 156 -8.01 1.78 -5.19
C THR A 156 -7.97 2.48 -3.83
N ALA A 157 -6.81 2.54 -3.17
CA ALA A 157 -6.66 3.16 -1.86
C ALA A 157 -6.42 4.67 -1.95
N GLN A 158 -7.46 5.48 -1.71
CA GLN A 158 -7.35 6.95 -1.74
C GLN A 158 -6.37 7.48 -0.69
N ILE A 159 -6.27 6.85 0.48
CA ILE A 159 -5.29 7.20 1.51
C ILE A 159 -3.85 7.14 0.97
N ILE A 160 -3.55 6.12 0.17
CA ILE A 160 -2.23 5.96 -0.46
C ILE A 160 -2.00 7.04 -1.52
N ILE A 161 -3.01 7.31 -2.35
CA ILE A 161 -2.95 8.37 -3.36
C ILE A 161 -2.65 9.71 -2.70
N ASN A 162 -3.38 10.05 -1.64
CA ASN A 162 -3.21 11.30 -0.90
C ASN A 162 -1.81 11.41 -0.27
N HIS A 163 -1.31 10.32 0.31
CA HIS A 163 0.03 10.27 0.89
C HIS A 163 1.11 10.53 -0.16
N VAL A 164 1.06 9.81 -1.29
CA VAL A 164 2.02 9.97 -2.41
C VAL A 164 1.93 11.39 -2.98
N GLN A 165 0.72 11.90 -3.18
CA GLN A 165 0.51 13.26 -3.68
C GLN A 165 1.08 14.30 -2.70
N ALA A 166 0.80 14.18 -1.40
CA ALA A 166 1.27 15.12 -0.41
C ALA A 166 2.80 15.10 -0.30
N ARG A 167 3.41 13.92 -0.18
CA ARG A 167 4.84 13.76 0.04
C ARG A 167 5.67 14.05 -1.21
N ASP A 168 5.28 13.47 -2.36
CA ASP A 168 6.11 13.43 -3.58
C ASP A 168 5.57 14.34 -4.69
N GLY A 169 4.35 14.88 -4.54
CA GLY A 169 3.69 15.69 -5.57
C GLY A 169 3.15 14.88 -6.77
N GLU A 170 3.23 13.55 -6.71
CA GLU A 170 2.78 12.65 -7.76
C GLU A 170 1.27 12.44 -7.67
N LYS A 171 0.55 12.73 -8.74
CA LYS A 171 -0.92 12.61 -8.80
C LYS A 171 -1.33 11.34 -9.52
N ILE A 172 -1.46 10.26 -8.76
CA ILE A 172 -1.94 8.98 -9.27
C ILE A 172 -3.47 9.02 -9.33
N ASP A 173 -4.05 8.53 -10.44
CA ASP A 173 -5.51 8.46 -10.59
C ASP A 173 -6.09 7.37 -9.66
N ASN A 174 -7.23 7.67 -9.01
CA ASN A 174 -8.08 6.62 -8.47
C ASN A 174 -8.91 5.98 -9.61
N MET A 175 -9.72 4.97 -9.29
CA MET A 175 -10.50 4.23 -10.28
C MET A 175 -11.44 5.13 -11.08
N GLU A 176 -12.17 6.04 -10.42
CA GLU A 176 -13.09 6.97 -11.08
C GLU A 176 -12.34 7.90 -12.04
N GLN A 177 -11.26 8.53 -11.57
CA GLN A 177 -10.43 9.42 -12.38
C GLN A 177 -9.83 8.70 -13.59
N ALA A 178 -9.34 7.46 -13.40
CA ALA A 178 -8.75 6.68 -14.47
C ALA A 178 -9.78 6.30 -15.55
N LEU A 179 -11.00 5.90 -15.15
CA LEU A 179 -12.07 5.57 -16.09
C LEU A 179 -12.61 6.82 -16.81
N GLU A 180 -12.79 7.94 -16.10
CA GLU A 180 -13.15 9.22 -16.72
C GLU A 180 -12.09 9.69 -17.74
N ARG A 181 -10.81 9.53 -17.40
CA ARG A 181 -9.70 9.84 -18.29
C ARG A 181 -9.70 8.93 -19.52
N ALA A 182 -9.97 7.63 -19.36
CA ALA A 182 -10.09 6.69 -20.49
C ALA A 182 -11.21 7.13 -21.46
N VAL A 183 -12.37 7.52 -20.91
CA VAL A 183 -13.48 8.08 -21.71
C VAL A 183 -13.07 9.37 -22.42
N ALA A 184 -12.41 10.29 -21.72
CA ALA A 184 -11.95 11.56 -22.27
C ALA A 184 -10.89 11.38 -23.37
N ASN A 185 -10.03 10.36 -23.24
CA ASN A 185 -9.04 9.97 -24.24
C ASN A 185 -9.66 9.32 -25.50
N GLY A 186 -10.92 8.93 -25.45
CA GLY A 186 -11.61 8.28 -26.55
C GLY A 186 -11.24 6.79 -26.69
N VAL A 187 -10.88 6.15 -25.59
CA VAL A 187 -10.62 4.71 -25.55
C VAL A 187 -11.86 3.96 -25.99
N LYS A 188 -11.69 2.96 -26.85
CA LYS A 188 -12.75 2.08 -27.36
C LYS A 188 -12.66 0.71 -26.74
N ASP A 189 -11.47 0.13 -26.76
CA ASP A 189 -11.18 -1.17 -26.19
C ASP A 189 -10.45 -1.00 -24.86
N LEU A 190 -11.11 -1.33 -23.76
CA LEU A 190 -10.56 -1.26 -22.40
C LEU A 190 -10.36 -2.67 -21.84
N VAL A 191 -9.15 -2.96 -21.44
CA VAL A 191 -8.84 -4.13 -20.60
C VAL A 191 -8.44 -3.65 -19.23
N VAL A 192 -9.07 -4.19 -18.19
CA VAL A 192 -8.71 -3.92 -16.80
C VAL A 192 -7.94 -5.11 -16.25
N GLN A 193 -6.69 -4.89 -15.83
CA GLN A 193 -5.85 -5.88 -15.18
C GLN A 193 -5.70 -5.56 -13.70
N PRO A 194 -6.44 -6.24 -12.81
CA PRO A 194 -6.20 -6.10 -11.37
C PRO A 194 -4.87 -6.74 -10.99
N THR A 195 -4.10 -6.08 -10.13
CA THR A 195 -2.93 -6.69 -9.49
C THR A 195 -3.27 -7.34 -8.15
N HIS A 196 -4.54 -7.44 -7.83
CA HIS A 196 -5.03 -8.13 -6.63
C HIS A 196 -4.56 -9.58 -6.59
N LEU A 197 -4.40 -10.09 -5.37
CA LEU A 197 -4.00 -11.48 -5.17
C LEU A 197 -5.13 -12.46 -5.54
N MET A 198 -6.38 -12.09 -5.21
CA MET A 198 -7.56 -12.95 -5.33
C MET A 198 -8.84 -12.16 -5.61
N HIS A 199 -9.95 -12.84 -5.87
CA HIS A 199 -11.30 -12.30 -5.97
C HIS A 199 -11.84 -11.91 -4.58
N GLY A 200 -11.24 -10.89 -3.96
CA GLY A 200 -11.64 -10.36 -2.66
C GLY A 200 -12.60 -9.17 -2.76
N ALA A 201 -12.86 -8.50 -1.63
CA ALA A 201 -13.77 -7.35 -1.56
C ALA A 201 -13.34 -6.22 -2.51
N GLU A 202 -12.06 -5.89 -2.54
CA GLU A 202 -11.52 -4.85 -3.44
C GLU A 202 -11.69 -5.19 -4.93
N TYR A 203 -11.57 -6.48 -5.28
CA TYR A 203 -11.85 -6.93 -6.63
C TYR A 203 -13.33 -6.74 -6.98
N ASP A 204 -14.24 -7.06 -6.07
CA ASP A 204 -15.68 -6.89 -6.27
C ASP A 204 -16.04 -5.40 -6.43
N GLU A 205 -15.47 -4.51 -5.61
CA GLU A 205 -15.65 -3.06 -5.72
C GLU A 205 -15.11 -2.50 -7.06
N MET A 206 -13.94 -2.97 -7.47
CA MET A 206 -13.38 -2.64 -8.80
C MET A 206 -14.32 -3.07 -9.92
N MET A 207 -14.87 -4.29 -9.85
CA MET A 207 -15.83 -4.80 -10.84
C MET A 207 -17.07 -3.92 -10.93
N GLU A 208 -17.66 -3.54 -9.80
CA GLU A 208 -18.83 -2.66 -9.76
C GLU A 208 -18.52 -1.30 -10.38
N MET A 209 -17.35 -0.72 -10.10
CA MET A 209 -16.92 0.55 -10.69
C MET A 209 -16.78 0.43 -12.21
N VAL A 210 -16.08 -0.59 -12.70
CA VAL A 210 -15.89 -0.82 -14.15
C VAL A 210 -17.25 -1.05 -14.83
N ASP A 211 -18.15 -1.80 -14.22
CA ASP A 211 -19.47 -2.04 -14.79
C ASP A 211 -20.32 -0.78 -14.94
N SER A 212 -20.12 0.22 -14.06
CA SER A 212 -20.79 1.51 -14.17
C SER A 212 -20.33 2.36 -15.37
N TYR A 213 -19.17 2.06 -15.94
CA TYR A 213 -18.61 2.74 -17.12
C TYR A 213 -18.67 1.89 -18.41
N ARG A 214 -19.11 0.64 -18.34
CA ARG A 214 -19.04 -0.32 -19.45
C ARG A 214 -19.68 0.19 -20.74
N ASP A 215 -20.77 0.95 -20.66
CA ASP A 215 -21.50 1.54 -21.80
C ASP A 215 -20.77 2.71 -22.47
N LYS A 216 -19.66 3.18 -21.93
CA LYS A 216 -18.81 4.26 -22.46
C LYS A 216 -17.77 3.75 -23.47
N PHE A 217 -17.54 2.44 -23.52
CA PHE A 217 -16.53 1.80 -24.36
C PHE A 217 -17.19 0.89 -25.42
N GLU A 218 -16.48 0.63 -26.54
CA GLU A 218 -16.94 -0.34 -27.53
C GLU A 218 -16.80 -1.79 -27.01
N SER A 219 -15.72 -2.06 -26.29
CA SER A 219 -15.51 -3.33 -25.60
C SER A 219 -14.77 -3.17 -24.27
N VAL A 220 -15.12 -4.01 -23.29
CA VAL A 220 -14.47 -4.03 -21.96
C VAL A 220 -14.28 -5.48 -21.54
N ALA A 221 -13.04 -5.83 -21.19
CA ALA A 221 -12.70 -7.10 -20.57
C ALA A 221 -11.95 -6.86 -19.25
N ILE A 222 -12.15 -7.76 -18.29
CA ILE A 222 -11.46 -7.74 -17.00
C ILE A 222 -10.68 -9.03 -16.88
N ALA A 223 -9.39 -8.90 -16.56
CA ALA A 223 -8.49 -10.02 -16.39
C ALA A 223 -8.63 -10.63 -15.00
N GLU A 224 -8.20 -11.87 -14.86
CA GLU A 224 -8.14 -12.58 -13.58
C GLU A 224 -7.10 -11.95 -12.63
N PRO A 225 -7.35 -11.94 -11.31
CA PRO A 225 -6.33 -11.66 -10.31
C PRO A 225 -5.30 -12.80 -10.23
N LEU A 226 -4.21 -12.61 -9.48
CA LEU A 226 -3.04 -13.48 -9.51
C LEU A 226 -3.33 -14.96 -9.26
N LEU A 227 -4.16 -15.29 -8.27
CA LEU A 227 -4.47 -16.68 -7.89
C LEU A 227 -5.61 -17.31 -8.73
N GLY A 228 -6.13 -16.55 -9.72
CA GLY A 228 -7.21 -17.02 -10.58
C GLY A 228 -8.49 -17.34 -9.83
N GLU A 229 -9.28 -18.26 -10.36
CA GLU A 229 -10.58 -18.65 -9.80
C GLU A 229 -10.46 -19.14 -8.35
N VAL A 230 -11.38 -18.68 -7.49
CA VAL A 230 -11.53 -19.15 -6.12
C VAL A 230 -12.28 -20.50 -6.14
N GLY A 231 -11.64 -21.53 -5.59
CA GLY A 231 -12.29 -22.83 -5.45
C GLY A 231 -13.38 -22.84 -4.36
N SER A 232 -14.20 -23.89 -4.36
CA SER A 232 -15.33 -24.04 -3.42
C SER A 232 -14.87 -24.31 -1.98
N ASP A 233 -13.68 -24.84 -1.79
CA ASP A 233 -13.11 -25.18 -0.49
C ASP A 233 -11.56 -25.22 -0.55
N ALA A 234 -10.94 -25.43 0.59
CA ALA A 234 -9.48 -25.43 0.75
C ALA A 234 -8.73 -26.49 -0.06
N THR A 235 -9.41 -27.50 -0.58
CA THR A 235 -8.76 -28.59 -1.36
C THR A 235 -8.75 -28.33 -2.85
N VAL A 236 -9.51 -27.35 -3.34
CA VAL A 236 -9.59 -27.01 -4.76
C VAL A 236 -8.40 -26.10 -5.11
N ILE A 237 -7.58 -26.56 -6.04
CA ILE A 237 -6.39 -25.84 -6.56
C ILE A 237 -6.54 -25.68 -8.07
N ASN A 238 -5.80 -24.72 -8.64
CA ASN A 238 -5.79 -24.43 -10.08
C ASN A 238 -4.37 -24.21 -10.60
N ALA A 239 -4.22 -24.01 -11.90
CA ALA A 239 -2.93 -23.80 -12.54
C ALA A 239 -2.24 -22.51 -12.09
N ASP A 240 -2.99 -21.44 -11.80
CA ASP A 240 -2.44 -20.16 -11.34
C ASP A 240 -1.82 -20.31 -9.96
N LYS A 241 -2.52 -20.94 -9.01
CA LYS A 241 -1.97 -21.23 -7.67
C LYS A 241 -0.73 -22.11 -7.74
N GLU A 242 -0.69 -23.10 -8.65
CA GLU A 242 0.49 -23.94 -8.86
C GLU A 242 1.68 -23.11 -9.38
N ALA A 243 1.44 -22.25 -10.37
CA ALA A 243 2.47 -21.39 -10.94
C ALA A 243 3.00 -20.39 -9.91
N VAL A 244 2.10 -19.75 -9.15
CA VAL A 244 2.47 -18.83 -8.05
C VAL A 244 3.29 -19.57 -7.00
N ALA A 245 2.83 -20.73 -6.51
CA ALA A 245 3.54 -21.50 -5.49
C ALA A 245 4.98 -21.84 -5.91
N LYS A 246 5.17 -22.23 -7.17
CA LYS A 246 6.51 -22.53 -7.73
C LYS A 246 7.36 -21.28 -7.83
N ALA A 247 6.83 -20.19 -8.37
CA ALA A 247 7.55 -18.94 -8.59
C ALA A 247 8.04 -18.32 -7.28
N ILE A 248 7.14 -18.15 -6.31
CA ILE A 248 7.47 -17.49 -5.04
C ILE A 248 8.43 -18.33 -4.19
N THR A 249 8.24 -19.67 -4.19
CA THR A 249 9.13 -20.57 -3.44
C THR A 249 10.53 -20.58 -4.05
N ALA A 250 10.65 -20.64 -5.38
CA ALA A 250 11.95 -20.61 -6.05
C ALA A 250 12.70 -19.29 -5.76
N GLU A 251 12.01 -18.15 -5.79
CA GLU A 251 12.64 -16.86 -5.49
C GLU A 251 13.03 -16.73 -4.02
N ALA A 252 12.18 -17.17 -3.07
CA ALA A 252 12.51 -17.15 -1.65
C ALA A 252 13.74 -18.02 -1.32
N VAL A 253 13.83 -19.22 -1.89
CA VAL A 253 14.94 -20.15 -1.74
C VAL A 253 16.24 -19.54 -2.29
N LYS A 254 16.19 -18.97 -3.47
CA LYS A 254 17.32 -18.28 -4.13
C LYS A 254 17.81 -17.09 -3.31
N THR A 255 16.88 -16.25 -2.83
CA THR A 255 17.20 -15.09 -1.99
C THR A 255 17.82 -15.48 -0.66
N ALA A 256 17.40 -16.60 -0.07
CA ALA A 256 18.01 -17.18 1.13
C ALA A 256 19.36 -17.86 0.88
N GLY A 257 19.82 -17.95 -0.37
CA GLY A 257 21.13 -18.49 -0.74
C GLY A 257 21.20 -20.02 -0.82
N PHE A 258 20.05 -20.69 -0.93
CA PHE A 258 20.01 -22.15 -1.10
C PHE A 258 19.91 -22.54 -2.57
N ASP A 259 20.54 -23.67 -2.91
CA ASP A 259 20.47 -24.25 -4.27
C ASP A 259 19.11 -24.90 -4.57
N SER A 260 18.36 -25.29 -3.54
CA SER A 260 17.04 -25.91 -3.66
C SER A 260 16.24 -25.83 -2.36
N LEU A 261 14.92 -26.02 -2.45
CA LEU A 261 14.04 -26.11 -1.29
C LEU A 261 14.41 -27.30 -0.39
N ASP A 262 14.83 -28.43 -0.98
CA ASP A 262 15.33 -29.58 -0.22
C ASP A 262 16.64 -29.30 0.52
N ALA A 263 17.52 -28.46 -0.04
CA ALA A 263 18.73 -28.02 0.65
C ALA A 263 18.39 -27.17 1.87
N ALA A 264 17.45 -26.23 1.74
CA ALA A 264 16.95 -25.44 2.85
C ALA A 264 16.29 -26.32 3.93
N ALA A 265 15.46 -27.28 3.53
CA ALA A 265 14.83 -28.23 4.48
C ALA A 265 15.86 -29.06 5.27
N LYS A 266 16.96 -29.50 4.63
CA LYS A 266 18.06 -30.22 5.30
C LYS A 266 18.86 -29.32 6.25
N ASP A 267 18.92 -28.02 5.98
CA ASP A 267 19.51 -27.01 6.86
C ASP A 267 18.62 -26.67 8.07
N GLY A 268 17.39 -27.18 8.09
CA GLY A 268 16.38 -26.88 9.11
C GLY A 268 15.60 -25.59 8.85
N THR A 269 15.62 -25.06 7.62
CA THR A 269 14.99 -23.79 7.25
C THR A 269 13.62 -23.99 6.65
N ALA A 270 12.61 -23.32 7.22
CA ALA A 270 11.26 -23.17 6.71
C ALA A 270 11.06 -21.78 6.09
N PHE A 271 10.20 -21.72 5.09
CA PHE A 271 9.71 -20.46 4.49
C PHE A 271 8.26 -20.24 4.89
N VAL A 272 7.98 -19.07 5.40
CA VAL A 272 6.61 -18.66 5.78
C VAL A 272 6.21 -17.49 4.91
N PHE A 273 5.19 -17.68 4.09
CA PHE A 273 4.62 -16.62 3.26
C PHE A 273 3.43 -16.00 3.98
N MET A 274 3.55 -14.72 4.31
CA MET A 274 2.55 -13.95 5.07
C MET A 274 1.70 -13.10 4.13
N GLY A 275 0.41 -13.46 3.95
CA GLY A 275 -0.60 -12.65 3.28
C GLY A 275 -1.25 -11.66 4.24
N HIS A 276 -2.13 -10.80 3.72
CA HIS A 276 -2.89 -9.87 4.55
C HIS A 276 -3.93 -10.61 5.40
N GLY A 277 -4.72 -11.46 4.78
CA GLY A 277 -5.93 -12.02 5.36
C GLY A 277 -7.17 -11.22 4.94
N THR A 278 -8.35 -11.77 5.12
CA THR A 278 -9.61 -11.09 4.83
C THR A 278 -10.80 -11.82 5.45
N SER A 279 -11.80 -11.10 5.89
CA SER A 279 -13.09 -11.67 6.30
C SER A 279 -13.97 -12.07 5.09
N HIS A 280 -13.61 -11.66 3.88
CA HIS A 280 -14.30 -12.03 2.65
C HIS A 280 -14.25 -13.55 2.41
N THR A 281 -15.24 -14.11 1.70
CA THR A 281 -15.30 -15.55 1.40
C THR A 281 -14.09 -16.05 0.61
N ALA A 282 -13.42 -15.18 -0.15
CA ALA A 282 -12.19 -15.48 -0.87
C ALA A 282 -10.99 -15.82 0.04
N LYS A 283 -11.09 -15.65 1.36
CA LYS A 283 -10.06 -16.07 2.33
C LYS A 283 -9.62 -17.52 2.18
N VAL A 284 -10.51 -18.37 1.65
CA VAL A 284 -10.18 -19.76 1.33
C VAL A 284 -8.99 -19.91 0.38
N SER A 285 -8.66 -18.88 -0.40
CA SER A 285 -7.49 -18.86 -1.29
C SER A 285 -6.16 -19.03 -0.54
N TYR A 286 -6.06 -18.57 0.70
CA TYR A 286 -4.88 -18.81 1.54
C TYR A 286 -4.75 -20.30 1.92
N SER A 287 -5.86 -20.93 2.34
CA SER A 287 -5.87 -22.37 2.62
C SER A 287 -5.60 -23.20 1.36
N GLN A 288 -6.10 -22.76 0.19
CA GLN A 288 -5.82 -23.39 -1.10
C GLN A 288 -4.33 -23.25 -1.48
N MET A 289 -3.68 -22.14 -1.18
CA MET A 289 -2.24 -21.99 -1.38
C MET A 289 -1.45 -22.98 -0.52
N GLN A 290 -1.82 -23.17 0.75
CA GLN A 290 -1.20 -24.21 1.58
C GLN A 290 -1.44 -25.60 1.02
N SER A 291 -2.63 -25.89 0.53
CA SER A 291 -2.95 -27.17 -0.14
C SER A 291 -2.11 -27.37 -1.40
N GLN A 292 -1.89 -26.30 -2.16
CA GLN A 292 -1.00 -26.32 -3.32
C GLN A 292 0.45 -26.59 -2.96
N MET A 293 0.97 -25.95 -1.91
CA MET A 293 2.33 -26.22 -1.41
C MET A 293 2.48 -27.70 -1.01
N ASN A 294 1.47 -28.25 -0.31
CA ASN A 294 1.45 -29.64 0.10
C ASN A 294 1.39 -30.60 -1.10
N ALA A 295 0.59 -30.28 -2.13
CA ALA A 295 0.49 -31.08 -3.37
C ALA A 295 1.79 -31.11 -4.16
N LEU A 296 2.58 -30.04 -4.10
CA LEU A 296 3.94 -29.95 -4.68
C LEU A 296 5.01 -30.68 -3.83
N GLY A 297 4.66 -31.12 -2.63
CA GLY A 297 5.59 -31.74 -1.71
C GLY A 297 6.52 -30.77 -0.97
N TYR A 298 6.15 -29.48 -0.91
CA TYR A 298 6.90 -28.41 -0.27
C TYR A 298 6.68 -28.42 1.26
N LYS A 299 7.36 -29.35 1.94
CA LYS A 299 7.13 -29.66 3.36
C LYS A 299 7.59 -28.55 4.32
N ASN A 300 8.49 -27.69 3.88
CA ASN A 300 9.05 -26.58 4.64
C ASN A 300 8.53 -25.23 4.16
N VAL A 301 7.32 -25.19 3.58
CA VAL A 301 6.65 -23.96 3.16
C VAL A 301 5.29 -23.85 3.84
N PHE A 302 5.03 -22.71 4.47
CA PHE A 302 3.84 -22.44 5.26
C PHE A 302 3.21 -21.13 4.81
N ILE A 303 1.87 -21.07 4.88
CA ILE A 303 1.08 -19.89 4.56
C ILE A 303 0.49 -19.33 5.86
N GLY A 304 0.64 -18.02 6.05
CA GLY A 304 0.02 -17.30 7.14
C GLY A 304 -0.61 -15.99 6.68
N THR A 305 -1.32 -15.29 7.57
CA THR A 305 -1.91 -13.98 7.29
C THR A 305 -1.84 -13.07 8.50
N VAL A 306 -1.68 -11.76 8.27
CA VAL A 306 -1.66 -10.73 9.33
C VAL A 306 -2.94 -10.78 10.15
N GLU A 307 -4.10 -10.81 9.47
CA GLU A 307 -5.42 -10.79 10.11
C GLU A 307 -5.81 -12.11 10.79
N GLY A 308 -5.02 -13.20 10.62
CA GLY A 308 -5.40 -14.51 11.11
C GLY A 308 -6.69 -15.06 10.49
N GLU A 309 -6.98 -14.68 9.26
CA GLU A 309 -8.15 -15.09 8.49
C GLU A 309 -7.76 -15.75 7.15
N PRO A 310 -7.97 -17.06 7.00
CA PRO A 310 -8.65 -18.00 7.92
C PRO A 310 -7.81 -18.32 9.18
N GLU A 311 -8.45 -18.81 10.24
CA GLU A 311 -7.87 -19.00 11.59
C GLU A 311 -6.57 -19.82 11.58
N GLU A 312 -6.47 -20.84 10.73
CA GLU A 312 -5.25 -21.66 10.64
C GLU A 312 -4.02 -20.90 10.16
N THR A 313 -4.20 -19.70 9.59
CA THR A 313 -3.14 -18.82 9.09
C THR A 313 -2.68 -17.77 10.12
N ALA A 314 -3.26 -17.74 11.31
CA ALA A 314 -2.84 -16.86 12.39
C ALA A 314 -1.39 -17.17 12.83
N CYS A 315 -0.65 -16.14 13.24
CA CYS A 315 0.78 -16.22 13.54
C CYS A 315 1.10 -17.36 14.51
N GLU A 316 0.37 -17.46 15.61
CA GLU A 316 0.56 -18.52 16.62
C GLU A 316 0.34 -19.92 16.07
N ASN A 317 -0.64 -20.11 15.18
CA ASN A 317 -0.90 -21.40 14.54
C ASN A 317 0.20 -21.77 13.54
N VAL A 318 0.75 -20.79 12.81
CA VAL A 318 1.88 -21.00 11.90
C VAL A 318 3.15 -21.33 12.68
N ILE A 319 3.44 -20.65 13.81
CA ILE A 319 4.56 -20.97 14.69
C ILE A 319 4.49 -22.43 15.13
N GLU A 320 3.33 -22.87 15.64
CA GLU A 320 3.14 -24.26 16.07
C GLU A 320 3.27 -25.27 14.91
N ALA A 321 2.80 -24.92 13.70
CA ALA A 321 2.93 -25.76 12.52
C ALA A 321 4.40 -25.95 12.08
N VAL A 322 5.18 -24.86 12.04
CA VAL A 322 6.62 -24.90 11.70
C VAL A 322 7.40 -25.71 12.73
N LYS A 323 7.14 -25.47 14.01
CA LYS A 323 7.73 -26.23 15.12
C LYS A 323 7.40 -27.72 15.04
N ALA A 324 6.12 -28.06 14.84
CA ALA A 324 5.66 -29.44 14.72
C ALA A 324 6.30 -30.17 13.53
N ALA A 325 6.61 -29.45 12.46
CA ALA A 325 7.34 -29.98 11.29
C ALA A 325 8.85 -30.16 11.54
N GLY A 326 9.39 -29.65 12.65
CA GLY A 326 10.76 -29.86 13.10
C GLY A 326 11.79 -28.90 12.51
N TYR A 327 11.36 -27.76 11.97
CA TYR A 327 12.25 -26.71 11.48
C TYR A 327 12.64 -25.76 12.61
N THR A 328 13.91 -25.31 12.59
CA THR A 328 14.47 -24.42 13.63
C THR A 328 14.92 -23.08 13.12
N LYS A 329 14.86 -22.85 11.80
CA LYS A 329 15.15 -21.57 11.14
C LYS A 329 13.98 -21.17 10.28
N VAL A 330 13.68 -19.89 10.27
CA VAL A 330 12.51 -19.36 9.56
C VAL A 330 12.91 -18.19 8.67
N VAL A 331 12.39 -18.19 7.46
CA VAL A 331 12.43 -17.05 6.55
C VAL A 331 11.00 -16.58 6.32
N LEU A 332 10.69 -15.38 6.76
CA LEU A 332 9.41 -14.70 6.54
C LEU A 332 9.48 -13.93 5.21
N ARG A 333 8.46 -14.04 4.38
CA ARG A 333 8.32 -13.29 3.14
C ARG A 333 6.86 -12.96 2.88
N PRO A 334 6.52 -11.77 2.30
CA PRO A 334 5.13 -11.46 1.97
C PRO A 334 4.52 -12.42 0.94
N LEU A 335 3.27 -12.83 1.17
CA LEU A 335 2.34 -13.32 0.15
C LEU A 335 1.42 -12.16 -0.26
N MET A 336 2.04 -11.08 -0.65
CA MET A 336 1.40 -9.83 -1.07
C MET A 336 2.08 -9.36 -2.35
N VAL A 337 1.28 -8.83 -3.27
CA VAL A 337 1.84 -8.37 -4.56
C VAL A 337 2.82 -7.23 -4.34
N VAL A 338 2.57 -6.41 -3.35
CA VAL A 338 3.39 -5.25 -2.98
C VAL A 338 3.91 -5.41 -1.55
N ALA A 339 5.21 -5.18 -1.35
CA ALA A 339 5.82 -5.10 -0.03
C ALA A 339 5.70 -3.67 0.53
N GLY A 340 4.51 -3.34 1.03
CA GLY A 340 4.18 -2.06 1.65
C GLY A 340 4.31 -2.09 3.17
N ASP A 341 3.39 -1.40 3.84
CA ASP A 341 3.37 -1.23 5.29
C ASP A 341 3.36 -2.56 6.04
N HIS A 342 2.44 -3.46 5.70
CA HIS A 342 2.34 -4.79 6.34
C HIS A 342 3.63 -5.61 6.27
N ALA A 343 4.38 -5.52 5.17
CA ALA A 343 5.65 -6.24 5.05
C ALA A 343 6.75 -5.61 5.90
N ASN A 344 6.75 -4.29 6.03
CA ASN A 344 7.76 -3.56 6.79
C ASN A 344 7.47 -3.55 8.28
N ASN A 345 6.21 -3.41 8.69
CA ASN A 345 5.79 -3.27 10.08
C ASN A 345 5.25 -4.59 10.65
N ASP A 346 4.13 -5.12 10.15
CA ASP A 346 3.50 -6.32 10.73
C ASP A 346 4.35 -7.59 10.55
N MET A 347 5.11 -7.70 9.45
CA MET A 347 5.98 -8.85 9.25
C MET A 347 7.36 -8.64 9.90
N ALA A 348 8.05 -7.56 9.55
CA ALA A 348 9.48 -7.39 9.81
C ALA A 348 9.80 -6.28 10.82
N GLY A 349 8.79 -5.59 11.36
CA GLY A 349 8.95 -4.52 12.35
C GLY A 349 9.55 -5.02 13.68
N ASP A 350 9.92 -4.05 14.51
CA ASP A 350 10.51 -4.33 15.83
C ASP A 350 9.47 -4.32 16.96
N ASP A 351 8.19 -4.04 16.66
CA ASP A 351 7.11 -4.08 17.64
C ASP A 351 6.81 -5.50 18.10
N GLU A 352 6.30 -5.64 19.34
CA GLU A 352 6.10 -6.95 19.97
C GLU A 352 5.09 -7.83 19.22
N ASP A 353 4.17 -7.23 18.47
CA ASP A 353 3.13 -7.89 17.69
C ASP A 353 3.53 -8.19 16.23
N SER A 354 4.71 -7.71 15.76
CA SER A 354 5.24 -8.13 14.48
C SER A 354 5.48 -9.64 14.42
N TRP A 355 5.31 -10.23 13.24
CA TRP A 355 5.56 -11.65 13.04
C TRP A 355 6.98 -12.07 13.42
N LYS A 356 7.99 -11.27 13.01
CA LYS A 356 9.39 -11.48 13.42
C LYS A 356 9.53 -11.57 14.93
N SER A 357 9.01 -10.56 15.66
CA SER A 357 9.10 -10.51 17.12
C SER A 357 8.36 -11.68 17.78
N GLN A 358 7.19 -12.06 17.28
CA GLN A 358 6.43 -13.21 17.82
C GLN A 358 7.16 -14.54 17.59
N PHE A 359 7.74 -14.76 16.38
CA PHE A 359 8.55 -15.94 16.09
C PHE A 359 9.79 -16.00 16.99
N GLU A 360 10.52 -14.89 17.16
CA GLU A 360 11.68 -14.80 18.05
C GLU A 360 11.29 -15.02 19.52
N ALA A 361 10.21 -14.39 19.99
CA ALA A 361 9.73 -14.49 21.38
C ALA A 361 9.22 -15.90 21.72
N SER A 362 8.82 -16.71 20.74
CA SER A 362 8.42 -18.11 20.97
C SER A 362 9.55 -18.95 21.56
N GLY A 363 10.81 -18.59 21.29
CA GLY A 363 12.00 -19.33 21.73
C GLY A 363 12.19 -20.69 21.07
N GLU A 364 11.46 -20.96 19.98
CA GLU A 364 11.46 -22.25 19.28
C GLU A 364 12.41 -22.27 18.08
N PHE A 365 12.92 -21.10 17.66
CA PHE A 365 13.72 -20.96 16.43
C PHE A 365 15.12 -20.41 16.72
N ASP A 366 16.12 -20.96 16.05
CA ASP A 366 17.51 -20.53 16.13
C ASP A 366 17.75 -19.21 15.37
N SER A 367 16.98 -18.96 14.29
CA SER A 367 16.98 -17.69 13.54
C SER A 367 15.64 -17.41 12.88
N VAL A 368 15.33 -16.12 12.76
CA VAL A 368 14.18 -15.58 12.03
C VAL A 368 14.69 -14.49 11.12
N ASP A 369 14.65 -14.74 9.82
CA ASP A 369 15.08 -13.79 8.79
C ASP A 369 13.87 -13.29 8.00
N CYS A 370 13.92 -12.04 7.54
CA CYS A 370 12.86 -11.42 6.74
C CYS A 370 13.35 -11.07 5.34
N GLN A 371 12.55 -11.41 4.33
CA GLN A 371 12.72 -10.98 2.94
C GLN A 371 11.59 -9.98 2.62
N ILE A 372 11.89 -8.68 2.72
CA ILE A 372 10.90 -7.62 2.45
C ILE A 372 10.88 -7.36 0.94
N ALA A 373 10.10 -8.17 0.21
CA ALA A 373 10.01 -8.13 -1.24
C ALA A 373 8.62 -8.59 -1.69
N GLY A 374 7.95 -7.79 -2.51
CA GLY A 374 6.62 -8.11 -3.04
C GLY A 374 6.66 -9.18 -4.12
N LEU A 375 5.51 -9.80 -4.38
CA LEU A 375 5.40 -10.78 -5.46
C LEU A 375 5.56 -10.12 -6.84
N GLY A 376 5.21 -8.83 -6.96
CA GLY A 376 5.25 -8.08 -8.21
C GLY A 376 6.66 -7.90 -8.79
N GLU A 377 7.72 -7.99 -7.98
CA GLU A 377 9.11 -7.95 -8.48
C GLU A 377 9.58 -9.28 -9.08
N VAL A 378 8.84 -10.39 -8.83
CA VAL A 378 9.22 -11.71 -9.33
C VAL A 378 8.85 -11.86 -10.80
N ALA A 379 9.84 -12.07 -11.67
CA ALA A 379 9.63 -12.11 -13.12
C ALA A 379 8.56 -13.11 -13.57
N ASP A 380 8.52 -14.30 -12.97
CA ASP A 380 7.51 -15.32 -13.29
C ASP A 380 6.09 -14.88 -12.87
N ILE A 381 5.95 -14.11 -11.79
CA ILE A 381 4.68 -13.50 -11.38
C ILE A 381 4.24 -12.43 -12.38
N GLN A 382 5.16 -11.57 -12.82
CA GLN A 382 4.87 -10.58 -13.87
C GLN A 382 4.37 -11.26 -15.14
N GLN A 383 4.95 -12.40 -15.54
CA GLN A 383 4.50 -13.16 -16.70
C GLN A 383 3.11 -13.81 -16.51
N LEU A 384 2.71 -14.15 -15.29
CA LEU A 384 1.35 -14.59 -15.01
C LEU A 384 0.33 -13.47 -15.24
N TYR A 385 0.61 -12.25 -14.79
CA TYR A 385 -0.25 -11.09 -15.10
C TYR A 385 -0.30 -10.81 -16.60
N VAL A 386 0.81 -10.94 -17.32
CA VAL A 386 0.81 -10.83 -18.80
C VAL A 386 -0.08 -11.89 -19.43
N ALA A 387 -0.08 -13.12 -18.92
CA ALA A 387 -0.93 -14.20 -19.41
C ALA A 387 -2.42 -13.94 -19.13
N HIS A 388 -2.77 -13.44 -17.94
CA HIS A 388 -4.13 -13.05 -17.59
C HIS A 388 -4.61 -11.87 -18.45
N THR A 389 -3.78 -10.85 -18.63
CA THR A 389 -4.04 -9.74 -19.56
C THR A 389 -4.29 -10.25 -20.98
N LYS A 390 -3.48 -11.22 -21.43
CA LYS A 390 -3.66 -11.82 -22.76
C LYS A 390 -5.01 -12.50 -22.90
N ALA A 391 -5.44 -13.27 -21.93
CA ALA A 391 -6.74 -13.93 -21.94
C ALA A 391 -7.88 -12.89 -22.04
N ALA A 392 -7.78 -11.78 -21.32
CA ALA A 392 -8.74 -10.69 -21.38
C ALA A 392 -8.75 -9.98 -22.75
N VAL A 393 -7.58 -9.65 -23.30
CA VAL A 393 -7.45 -9.06 -24.66
C VAL A 393 -8.07 -10.00 -25.71
N ASP A 394 -7.77 -11.29 -25.65
CA ASP A 394 -8.29 -12.28 -26.59
C ASP A 394 -9.83 -12.41 -26.50
N SER A 395 -10.43 -12.10 -25.35
CA SER A 395 -11.88 -12.15 -25.11
C SER A 395 -12.66 -10.96 -25.69
N LEU A 396 -11.98 -9.88 -26.06
CA LEU A 396 -12.62 -8.70 -26.68
C LEU A 396 -13.06 -8.96 -28.14
N ASN A 397 -12.60 -10.03 -28.76
CA ASN A 397 -12.84 -10.36 -30.18
C ASN A 397 -14.08 -11.23 -30.41
#